data_bd5337ef6dc2bcc61d6434a9efc693f5
#
_entry.id   bd5337ef6dc2bcc61d6434a9efc693f5
#
_cell.length_a   1.000
_cell.length_b   1.000
_cell.length_c   1.000
_cell.angle_alpha   90.00
_cell.angle_beta   90.00
_cell.angle_gamma   90.00
#
_symmetry.space_group_name_H-M   'P 1'
#
loop_
_entity.id
_entity.type
_entity.pdbx_description
1 polymer ?
#
loop_
_entity_poly.entity_id
_entity_poly.type
_entity_poly.pdbx_seq_one_letter_code
_entity_poly.pdbx_strand_id
1 'polypeptide(L)'
;ISHEQAEFDLGGAKIHAVRSVHLKLLREVFSLLGPTTLKKDMAQLTANLNQKGLKLGVKKAYGETFDGLRQGLRQVQTLSAEIQSMLAATFRQLNAEYGFSLQAPTEPSLVRYQQDLDLVERSHLQYLGIGNAFRLAQPEFADRLVRALSTRLRVVREMALGDIELWSKSAAAQLDAQLKGKELQLK
;
A
#
# COMPACT_ATOMS: atom_id res chain seq x y z
N ILE A 1 -11.86 35.41 25.18
CA ILE A 1 -11.44 35.40 23.75
C ILE A 1 -9.96 34.96 23.65
N SER A 2 -9.05 35.54 24.44
CA SER A 2 -7.63 35.21 24.35
C SER A 2 -7.31 33.74 24.79
N HIS A 3 -8.05 33.23 25.77
CA HIS A 3 -7.86 31.86 26.24
C HIS A 3 -8.38 30.84 25.24
N GLU A 4 -9.55 31.07 24.67
CA GLU A 4 -10.12 30.22 23.60
C GLU A 4 -9.25 30.22 22.36
N GLN A 5 -8.67 31.36 21.99
CA GLN A 5 -7.73 31.43 20.87
C GLN A 5 -6.45 30.65 21.14
N ALA A 6 -5.91 30.74 22.36
CA ALA A 6 -4.72 29.95 22.75
C ALA A 6 -4.98 28.45 22.71
N GLU A 7 -6.17 28.02 23.19
CA GLU A 7 -6.58 26.60 23.08
C GLU A 7 -6.75 26.13 21.64
N PHE A 8 -7.33 26.98 20.79
CA PHE A 8 -7.47 26.70 19.36
C PHE A 8 -6.10 26.56 18.69
N ASP A 9 -5.17 27.46 18.96
CA ASP A 9 -3.84 27.43 18.40
C ASP A 9 -3.06 26.17 18.83
N LEU A 10 -3.20 25.78 20.10
CA LEU A 10 -2.60 24.55 20.61
C LEU A 10 -3.21 23.29 19.96
N GLY A 11 -4.53 23.27 19.81
CA GLY A 11 -5.24 22.20 19.10
C GLY A 11 -4.83 22.10 17.64
N GLY A 12 -4.69 23.22 16.96
CA GLY A 12 -4.20 23.31 15.59
C GLY A 12 -2.77 22.77 15.44
N ALA A 13 -1.89 23.07 16.38
CA ALA A 13 -0.52 22.55 16.40
C ALA A 13 -0.50 21.03 16.58
N LYS A 14 -1.33 20.49 17.47
CA LYS A 14 -1.46 19.03 17.68
C LYS A 14 -1.98 18.33 16.43
N ILE A 15 -3.00 18.87 15.78
CA ILE A 15 -3.55 18.34 14.52
C ILE A 15 -2.46 18.34 13.44
N HIS A 16 -1.70 19.40 13.32
CA HIS A 16 -0.61 19.51 12.35
C HIS A 16 0.47 18.45 12.60
N ALA A 17 0.84 18.22 13.86
CA ALA A 17 1.78 17.16 14.23
C ALA A 17 1.26 15.77 13.86
N VAL A 18 -0.02 15.47 14.12
CA VAL A 18 -0.66 14.21 13.74
C VAL A 18 -0.64 14.01 12.23
N ARG A 19 -0.96 15.05 11.46
CA ARG A 19 -0.90 15.00 10.00
C ARG A 19 0.50 14.68 9.50
N SER A 20 1.53 15.30 10.09
CA SER A 20 2.92 15.06 9.69
C SER A 20 3.34 13.61 9.91
N VAL A 21 2.98 13.03 11.06
CA VAL A 21 3.25 11.62 11.36
C VAL A 21 2.47 10.70 10.41
N HIS A 22 1.20 10.99 10.19
CA HIS A 22 0.34 10.23 9.27
C HIS A 22 0.91 10.21 7.85
N LEU A 23 1.32 11.38 7.33
CA LEU A 23 1.92 11.48 6.00
C LEU A 23 3.23 10.72 5.90
N LYS A 24 4.06 10.76 6.94
CA LYS A 24 5.31 9.99 6.98
C LYS A 24 5.06 8.49 6.89
N LEU A 25 4.12 7.97 7.69
CA LEU A 25 3.75 6.56 7.69
C LEU A 25 3.13 6.13 6.36
N LEU A 26 2.32 6.99 5.74
CA LEU A 26 1.78 6.74 4.40
C LEU A 26 2.87 6.66 3.34
N ARG A 27 3.91 7.47 3.42
CA ARG A 27 5.04 7.38 2.50
C ARG A 27 5.75 6.03 2.61
N GLU A 28 5.87 5.48 3.81
CA GLU A 28 6.41 4.13 4.01
C GLU A 28 5.51 3.07 3.35
N VAL A 29 4.19 3.17 3.53
CA VAL A 29 3.23 2.28 2.85
C VAL A 29 3.37 2.36 1.33
N PHE A 30 3.41 3.56 0.78
CA PHE A 30 3.55 3.75 -0.67
C PHE A 30 4.91 3.29 -1.20
N SER A 31 5.97 3.37 -0.41
CA SER A 31 7.27 2.85 -0.81
C SER A 31 7.29 1.32 -0.93
N LEU A 32 6.58 0.62 -0.05
CA LEU A 32 6.48 -0.84 -0.05
C LEU A 32 5.68 -1.38 -1.26
N LEU A 33 4.65 -0.65 -1.68
CA LEU A 33 3.82 -0.99 -2.84
C LEU A 33 4.13 -0.14 -4.07
N GLY A 34 5.22 0.61 -4.06
CA GLY A 34 5.55 1.58 -5.09
C GLY A 34 5.92 0.94 -6.43
N PRO A 35 5.80 1.71 -7.53
CA PRO A 35 6.11 1.21 -8.88
C PRO A 35 7.59 0.84 -9.04
N THR A 36 8.49 1.47 -8.30
CA THR A 36 9.93 1.22 -8.35
C THR A 36 10.27 -0.20 -7.88
N THR A 37 9.63 -0.68 -6.80
CA THR A 37 9.82 -2.04 -6.29
C THR A 37 9.35 -3.07 -7.31
N LEU A 38 8.17 -2.90 -7.88
CA LEU A 38 7.64 -3.79 -8.91
C LEU A 38 8.53 -3.80 -10.15
N LYS A 39 8.98 -2.64 -10.60
CA LYS A 39 9.87 -2.51 -11.76
C LYS A 39 11.19 -3.24 -11.55
N LYS A 40 11.77 -3.14 -10.35
CA LYS A 40 13.00 -3.85 -9.97
C LYS A 40 12.78 -5.36 -9.99
N ASP A 41 11.68 -5.85 -9.42
CA ASP A 41 11.36 -7.28 -9.38
C ASP A 41 11.14 -7.84 -10.78
N MET A 42 10.47 -7.09 -11.64
CA MET A 42 10.25 -7.51 -13.05
C MET A 42 11.54 -7.51 -13.84
N ALA A 43 12.43 -6.56 -13.64
CA ALA A 43 13.74 -6.53 -14.27
C ALA A 43 14.60 -7.74 -13.85
N GLN A 44 14.57 -8.09 -12.58
CA GLN A 44 15.29 -9.28 -12.05
C GLN A 44 14.73 -10.56 -12.64
N LEU A 45 13.41 -10.68 -12.73
CA LEU A 45 12.76 -11.83 -13.35
C LEU A 45 13.11 -11.96 -14.83
N THR A 46 13.10 -10.85 -15.57
CA THR A 46 13.51 -10.81 -16.98
C THR A 46 14.97 -11.27 -17.14
N ALA A 47 15.87 -10.80 -16.28
CA ALA A 47 17.26 -11.22 -16.30
C ALA A 47 17.40 -12.73 -16.06
N ASN A 48 16.64 -13.29 -15.12
CA ASN A 48 16.65 -14.73 -14.85
C ASN A 48 16.11 -15.55 -16.03
N LEU A 49 15.08 -15.05 -16.72
CA LEU A 49 14.49 -15.70 -17.89
C LEU A 49 15.42 -15.66 -19.11
N ASN A 50 16.26 -14.65 -19.21
CA ASN A 50 17.18 -14.47 -20.35
C ASN A 50 18.54 -15.15 -20.15
N GLN A 51 18.76 -15.81 -19.02
CA GLN A 51 19.98 -16.60 -18.81
C GLN A 51 20.06 -17.75 -19.81
N LYS A 52 21.25 -17.98 -20.36
CA LYS A 52 21.51 -19.09 -21.28
C LYS A 52 21.51 -20.43 -20.55
N GLY A 53 20.97 -21.45 -21.21
CA GLY A 53 20.96 -22.83 -20.71
C GLY A 53 19.61 -23.29 -20.19
N LEU A 54 19.59 -24.39 -19.44
CA LEU A 54 18.39 -24.96 -18.85
C LEU A 54 17.85 -24.00 -17.77
N LYS A 55 16.58 -23.62 -17.90
CA LYS A 55 15.93 -22.64 -17.03
C LYS A 55 15.33 -23.32 -15.79
N LEU A 56 16.13 -24.07 -15.05
CA LEU A 56 15.71 -24.79 -13.86
C LEU A 56 15.34 -23.89 -12.69
N GLY A 57 15.91 -22.69 -12.63
CA GLY A 57 15.67 -21.71 -11.58
C GLY A 57 14.47 -20.78 -11.80
N VAL A 58 13.79 -20.84 -12.95
CA VAL A 58 12.72 -19.90 -13.32
C VAL A 58 11.53 -20.00 -12.38
N LYS A 59 11.08 -21.22 -12.11
CA LYS A 59 9.95 -21.47 -11.20
C LYS A 59 10.23 -20.97 -9.79
N LYS A 60 11.46 -21.16 -9.31
CA LYS A 60 11.92 -20.63 -8.01
C LYS A 60 11.95 -19.10 -8.02
N ALA A 61 12.45 -18.48 -9.07
CA ALA A 61 12.50 -17.03 -9.22
C ALA A 61 11.09 -16.41 -9.23
N TYR A 62 10.14 -17.04 -9.93
CA TYR A 62 8.72 -16.64 -9.87
C TYR A 62 8.17 -16.73 -8.45
N GLY A 63 8.40 -17.84 -7.76
CA GLY A 63 7.96 -18.05 -6.38
C GLY A 63 8.51 -16.98 -5.44
N GLU A 64 9.79 -16.66 -5.54
CA GLU A 64 10.44 -15.61 -4.74
C GLU A 64 9.84 -14.23 -5.00
N THR A 65 9.54 -13.90 -6.26
CA THR A 65 8.89 -12.65 -6.63
C THR A 65 7.51 -12.54 -5.98
N PHE A 66 6.69 -13.57 -6.08
CA PHE A 66 5.35 -13.59 -5.46
C PHE A 66 5.41 -13.56 -3.94
N ASP A 67 6.34 -14.28 -3.32
CA ASP A 67 6.53 -14.26 -1.87
C ASP A 67 6.93 -12.87 -1.38
N GLY A 68 7.80 -12.17 -2.12
CA GLY A 68 8.18 -10.79 -1.84
C GLY A 68 6.99 -9.83 -1.91
N LEU A 69 6.13 -9.98 -2.93
CA LEU A 69 4.91 -9.17 -3.08
C LEU A 69 3.91 -9.44 -1.95
N ARG A 70 3.72 -10.70 -1.57
CA ARG A 70 2.86 -11.07 -0.43
C ARG A 70 3.37 -10.49 0.87
N GLN A 71 4.67 -10.55 1.09
CA GLN A 71 5.29 -9.99 2.28
C GLN A 71 5.13 -8.47 2.32
N GLY A 72 5.28 -7.78 1.19
CA GLY A 72 5.01 -6.35 1.05
C GLY A 72 3.58 -6.00 1.45
N LEU A 73 2.59 -6.75 0.97
CA LEU A 73 1.18 -6.55 1.35
C LEU A 73 0.95 -6.78 2.86
N ARG A 74 1.58 -7.80 3.44
CA ARG A 74 1.49 -8.04 4.90
C ARG A 74 2.11 -6.90 5.71
N GLN A 75 3.25 -6.38 5.28
CA GLN A 75 3.88 -5.22 5.92
C GLN A 75 2.98 -3.98 5.84
N VAL A 76 2.37 -3.73 4.69
CA VAL A 76 1.42 -2.63 4.51
C VAL A 76 0.20 -2.80 5.40
N GLN A 77 -0.33 -4.01 5.52
CA GLN A 77 -1.45 -4.30 6.43
C GLN A 77 -1.07 -4.00 7.89
N THR A 78 0.11 -4.40 8.32
CA THR A 78 0.63 -4.13 9.66
C THR A 78 0.79 -2.64 9.91
N LEU A 79 1.43 -1.91 8.99
CA LEU A 79 1.58 -0.45 9.09
C LEU A 79 0.24 0.26 9.11
N SER A 80 -0.71 -0.18 8.31
CA SER A 80 -2.05 0.40 8.28
C SER A 80 -2.78 0.21 9.62
N ALA A 81 -2.62 -0.96 10.24
CA ALA A 81 -3.17 -1.23 11.57
C ALA A 81 -2.50 -0.35 12.65
N GLU A 82 -1.20 -0.12 12.57
CA GLU A 82 -0.48 0.79 13.46
C GLU A 82 -0.95 2.24 13.30
N ILE A 83 -1.11 2.70 12.08
CA ILE A 83 -1.66 4.03 11.77
C ILE A 83 -3.07 4.15 12.33
N GLN A 84 -3.91 3.13 12.12
CA GLN A 84 -5.27 3.08 12.66
C GLN A 84 -5.28 3.24 14.18
N SER A 85 -4.44 2.49 14.88
CA SER A 85 -4.34 2.55 16.34
C SER A 85 -3.90 3.93 16.83
N MET A 86 -2.92 4.54 16.16
CA MET A 86 -2.45 5.89 16.44
C MET A 86 -3.56 6.92 16.24
N LEU A 87 -4.25 6.86 15.11
CA LEU A 87 -5.36 7.77 14.80
C LEU A 87 -6.49 7.62 15.82
N ALA A 88 -6.87 6.39 16.15
CA ALA A 88 -7.94 6.13 17.12
C ALA A 88 -7.62 6.72 18.52
N ALA A 89 -6.39 6.54 18.98
CA ALA A 89 -5.93 7.09 20.26
C ALA A 89 -5.91 8.62 20.24
N THR A 90 -5.37 9.21 19.19
CA THR A 90 -5.27 10.66 19.02
C THR A 90 -6.64 11.30 18.86
N PHE A 91 -7.54 10.69 18.10
CA PHE A 91 -8.91 11.20 17.92
C PHE A 91 -9.68 11.19 19.23
N ARG A 92 -9.54 10.13 20.04
CA ARG A 92 -10.14 10.11 21.40
C ARG A 92 -9.63 11.25 22.26
N GLN A 93 -8.33 11.52 22.22
CA GLN A 93 -7.73 12.61 22.99
C GLN A 93 -8.25 13.97 22.51
N LEU A 94 -8.28 14.22 21.21
CA LEU A 94 -8.81 15.47 20.65
C LEU A 94 -10.29 15.65 20.94
N ASN A 95 -11.08 14.60 20.90
CA ASN A 95 -12.50 14.63 21.25
C ASN A 95 -12.69 15.04 22.72
N ALA A 96 -11.88 14.48 23.62
CA ALA A 96 -11.97 14.79 25.05
C ALA A 96 -11.49 16.22 25.37
N GLU A 97 -10.42 16.67 24.76
CA GLU A 97 -9.82 17.98 25.06
C GLU A 97 -10.52 19.15 24.38
N TYR A 98 -11.00 18.95 23.14
CA TYR A 98 -11.54 20.04 22.31
C TYR A 98 -13.00 19.87 21.91
N GLY A 99 -13.68 18.83 22.38
CA GLY A 99 -15.08 18.58 22.05
C GLY A 99 -15.31 18.21 20.60
N PHE A 100 -14.32 17.63 19.91
CA PHE A 100 -14.48 17.11 18.57
C PHE A 100 -15.27 15.81 18.55
N SER A 101 -15.78 15.44 17.38
CA SER A 101 -16.51 14.19 17.14
C SER A 101 -15.80 13.34 16.06
N LEU A 102 -14.49 13.11 16.26
CA LEU A 102 -13.66 12.36 15.34
C LEU A 102 -13.84 10.86 15.54
N GLN A 103 -13.95 10.13 14.43
CA GLN A 103 -13.96 8.66 14.41
C GLN A 103 -12.89 8.18 13.42
N ALA A 104 -11.91 7.45 13.94
CA ALA A 104 -10.89 6.88 13.06
C ALA A 104 -11.52 5.82 12.16
N PRO A 105 -11.43 5.97 10.82
CA PRO A 105 -11.96 4.96 9.91
C PRO A 105 -11.16 3.68 10.02
N THR A 106 -11.83 2.53 9.91
CA THR A 106 -11.16 1.23 9.94
C THR A 106 -10.26 1.07 8.71
N GLU A 107 -9.04 0.60 8.94
CA GLU A 107 -8.11 0.32 7.85
C GLU A 107 -8.65 -0.76 6.91
N PRO A 108 -8.39 -0.67 5.59
CA PRO A 108 -8.87 -1.66 4.64
C PRO A 108 -8.16 -2.99 4.84
N SER A 109 -8.90 -4.10 4.66
CA SER A 109 -8.30 -5.42 4.58
C SER A 109 -7.67 -5.63 3.20
N LEU A 110 -6.42 -6.07 3.17
CA LEU A 110 -5.69 -6.38 1.94
C LEU A 110 -5.73 -7.87 1.57
N VAL A 111 -6.55 -8.66 2.26
CA VAL A 111 -6.65 -10.12 2.05
C VAL A 111 -7.03 -10.45 0.60
N ARG A 112 -7.95 -9.72 -0.01
CA ARG A 112 -8.34 -9.97 -1.39
C ARG A 112 -7.18 -9.81 -2.38
N TYR A 113 -6.24 -8.93 -2.08
CA TYR A 113 -5.05 -8.74 -2.93
C TYR A 113 -4.05 -9.87 -2.77
N GLN A 114 -3.96 -10.48 -1.58
CA GLN A 114 -3.23 -11.73 -1.38
C GLN A 114 -3.84 -12.86 -2.22
N GLN A 115 -5.17 -12.97 -2.24
CA GLN A 115 -5.90 -13.94 -3.04
C GLN A 115 -5.70 -13.69 -4.55
N ASP A 116 -5.72 -12.44 -4.98
CA ASP A 116 -5.46 -12.05 -6.37
C ASP A 116 -4.03 -12.44 -6.78
N LEU A 117 -3.05 -12.24 -5.92
CA LEU A 117 -1.68 -12.67 -6.18
C LEU A 117 -1.59 -14.20 -6.32
N ASP A 118 -2.29 -14.95 -5.48
CA ASP A 118 -2.33 -16.42 -5.55
C ASP A 118 -2.93 -16.89 -6.89
N LEU A 119 -3.97 -16.22 -7.37
CA LEU A 119 -4.59 -16.53 -8.66
C LEU A 119 -3.66 -16.21 -9.83
N VAL A 120 -2.98 -15.07 -9.79
CA VAL A 120 -2.01 -14.68 -10.81
C VAL A 120 -0.85 -15.67 -10.85
N GLU A 121 -0.30 -16.04 -9.69
CA GLU A 121 0.78 -17.01 -9.60
C GLU A 121 0.39 -18.36 -10.19
N ARG A 122 -0.75 -18.91 -9.78
CA ARG A 122 -1.25 -20.19 -10.31
C ARG A 122 -1.47 -20.14 -11.82
N SER A 123 -2.00 -19.04 -12.33
CA SER A 123 -2.20 -18.82 -13.76
C SER A 123 -0.88 -18.83 -14.53
N HIS A 124 0.17 -18.23 -13.98
CA HIS A 124 1.49 -18.17 -14.62
C HIS A 124 2.31 -19.46 -14.46
N LEU A 125 2.17 -20.18 -13.35
CA LEU A 125 2.90 -21.43 -13.11
C LEU A 125 2.62 -22.49 -14.19
N GLN A 126 1.44 -22.51 -14.78
CA GLN A 126 1.13 -23.44 -15.88
C GLN A 126 2.03 -23.23 -17.10
N TYR A 127 2.54 -22.01 -17.34
CA TYR A 127 3.46 -21.71 -18.43
C TYR A 127 4.91 -22.08 -18.12
N LEU A 128 5.23 -22.43 -16.88
CA LEU A 128 6.56 -22.80 -16.40
C LEU A 128 6.76 -24.32 -16.35
N GLY A 129 5.76 -25.11 -16.77
CA GLY A 129 5.86 -26.57 -16.83
C GLY A 129 6.77 -27.06 -17.95
N ILE A 130 7.13 -28.35 -17.87
CA ILE A 130 8.05 -29.01 -18.84
C ILE A 130 7.57 -28.86 -20.29
N GLY A 131 6.26 -28.92 -20.54
CA GLY A 131 5.67 -28.76 -21.87
C GLY A 131 5.92 -27.40 -22.52
N ASN A 132 6.27 -26.37 -21.74
CA ASN A 132 6.56 -25.01 -22.22
C ASN A 132 8.04 -24.64 -22.14
N ALA A 133 8.92 -25.58 -21.79
CA ALA A 133 10.36 -25.32 -21.68
C ALA A 133 10.96 -24.77 -22.97
N PHE A 134 10.55 -25.29 -24.12
CA PHE A 134 11.01 -24.81 -25.44
C PHE A 134 10.50 -23.42 -25.77
N ARG A 135 9.27 -23.08 -25.36
CA ARG A 135 8.71 -21.73 -25.53
C ARG A 135 9.43 -20.70 -24.65
N LEU A 136 9.76 -21.09 -23.42
CA LEU A 136 10.54 -20.24 -22.51
C LEU A 136 11.95 -19.95 -23.02
N ALA A 137 12.51 -20.83 -23.83
CA ALA A 137 13.81 -20.63 -24.49
C ALA A 137 13.74 -19.54 -25.58
N GLN A 138 12.55 -19.21 -26.07
CA GLN A 138 12.35 -18.15 -27.06
C GLN A 138 12.25 -16.78 -26.35
N PRO A 139 13.14 -15.82 -26.65
CA PRO A 139 13.15 -14.52 -25.98
C PRO A 139 11.82 -13.76 -26.08
N GLU A 140 11.16 -13.82 -27.22
CA GLU A 140 9.88 -13.14 -27.45
C GLU A 140 8.76 -13.66 -26.55
N PHE A 141 8.72 -14.97 -26.32
CA PHE A 141 7.73 -15.59 -25.43
C PHE A 141 7.98 -15.20 -23.98
N ALA A 142 9.23 -15.25 -23.53
CA ALA A 142 9.63 -14.84 -22.19
C ALA A 142 9.28 -13.37 -21.93
N ASP A 143 9.57 -12.47 -22.86
CA ASP A 143 9.25 -11.05 -22.76
C ASP A 143 7.75 -10.80 -22.70
N ARG A 144 6.95 -11.49 -23.50
CA ARG A 144 5.49 -11.39 -23.44
C ARG A 144 4.93 -11.88 -22.12
N LEU A 145 5.47 -12.98 -21.59
CA LEU A 145 5.05 -13.54 -20.33
C LEU A 145 5.30 -12.57 -19.16
N VAL A 146 6.51 -11.96 -19.12
CA VAL A 146 6.87 -10.97 -18.10
C VAL A 146 6.02 -9.71 -18.22
N ARG A 147 5.75 -9.23 -19.44
CA ARG A 147 4.88 -8.07 -19.65
C ARG A 147 3.46 -8.32 -19.21
N ALA A 148 2.90 -9.48 -19.52
CA ALA A 148 1.56 -9.87 -19.07
C ALA A 148 1.51 -9.95 -17.53
N LEU A 149 2.51 -10.55 -16.90
CA LEU A 149 2.65 -10.60 -15.46
C LEU A 149 2.74 -9.20 -14.85
N SER A 150 3.61 -8.35 -15.37
CA SER A 150 3.79 -6.97 -14.91
C SER A 150 2.48 -6.17 -14.94
N THR A 151 1.70 -6.32 -16.01
CA THR A 151 0.40 -5.65 -16.16
C THR A 151 -0.57 -6.10 -15.06
N ARG A 152 -0.67 -7.40 -14.82
CA ARG A 152 -1.58 -7.96 -13.80
C ARG A 152 -1.16 -7.55 -12.38
N LEU A 153 0.14 -7.60 -12.08
CA LEU A 153 0.67 -7.20 -10.77
C LEU A 153 0.51 -5.70 -10.53
N ARG A 154 0.64 -4.88 -11.57
CA ARG A 154 0.38 -3.44 -11.48
C ARG A 154 -1.06 -3.16 -11.07
N VAL A 155 -2.03 -3.86 -11.65
CA VAL A 155 -3.45 -3.70 -11.30
C VAL A 155 -3.68 -4.03 -9.83
N VAL A 156 -3.17 -5.16 -9.35
CA VAL A 156 -3.31 -5.55 -7.94
C VAL A 156 -2.71 -4.47 -7.02
N ARG A 157 -1.51 -4.01 -7.33
CA ARG A 157 -0.82 -2.98 -6.57
C ARG A 157 -1.59 -1.65 -6.54
N GLU A 158 -2.05 -1.19 -7.70
CA GLU A 158 -2.78 0.08 -7.82
C GLU A 158 -4.12 0.04 -7.09
N MET A 159 -4.81 -1.09 -7.12
CA MET A 159 -6.06 -1.26 -6.37
C MET A 159 -5.81 -1.26 -4.86
N ALA A 160 -4.77 -1.94 -4.39
CA ALA A 160 -4.39 -1.94 -2.98
C ALA A 160 -4.02 -0.53 -2.50
N LEU A 161 -3.23 0.21 -3.29
CA LEU A 161 -2.89 1.60 -3.00
C LEU A 161 -4.13 2.50 -3.00
N GLY A 162 -5.07 2.27 -3.91
CA GLY A 162 -6.33 3.02 -3.98
C GLY A 162 -7.16 2.86 -2.70
N ASP A 163 -7.25 1.66 -2.16
CA ASP A 163 -7.96 1.40 -0.90
C ASP A 163 -7.30 2.14 0.28
N ILE A 164 -5.98 2.10 0.36
CA ILE A 164 -5.21 2.83 1.39
C ILE A 164 -5.41 4.34 1.25
N GLU A 165 -5.40 4.85 0.04
CA GLU A 165 -5.58 6.27 -0.26
C GLU A 165 -6.96 6.78 0.15
N LEU A 166 -8.02 6.02 -0.16
CA LEU A 166 -9.38 6.35 0.24
C LEU A 166 -9.54 6.39 1.76
N TRP A 167 -9.00 5.41 2.45
CA TRP A 167 -8.99 5.35 3.90
C TRP A 167 -8.27 6.55 4.51
N SER A 168 -7.09 6.87 4.01
CA SER A 168 -6.29 8.01 4.44
C SER A 168 -7.02 9.34 4.25
N LYS A 169 -7.63 9.54 3.08
CA LYS A 169 -8.40 10.76 2.78
C LYS A 169 -9.60 10.91 3.69
N SER A 170 -10.27 9.82 4.05
CA SER A 170 -11.39 9.83 5.00
C SER A 170 -10.96 10.31 6.39
N ALA A 171 -9.82 9.86 6.88
CA ALA A 171 -9.27 10.32 8.16
C ALA A 171 -8.89 11.82 8.13
N ALA A 172 -8.20 12.24 7.08
CA ALA A 172 -7.79 13.64 6.91
C ALA A 172 -8.97 14.58 6.78
N ALA A 173 -10.02 14.20 6.06
CA ALA A 173 -11.21 15.00 5.86
C ALA A 173 -11.94 15.30 7.18
N GLN A 174 -11.99 14.35 8.10
CA GLN A 174 -12.58 14.55 9.42
C GLN A 174 -11.83 15.61 10.23
N LEU A 175 -10.50 15.54 10.24
CA LEU A 175 -9.66 16.54 10.92
C LEU A 175 -9.88 17.94 10.36
N ASP A 176 -9.90 18.07 9.03
CA ASP A 176 -10.11 19.33 8.34
C ASP A 176 -11.49 19.92 8.65
N ALA A 177 -12.53 19.10 8.65
CA ALA A 177 -13.89 19.53 8.93
C ALA A 177 -14.04 20.04 10.39
N GLN A 178 -13.45 19.33 11.35
CA GLN A 178 -13.52 19.75 12.77
C GLN A 178 -12.72 21.03 13.02
N LEU A 179 -11.53 21.15 12.44
CA LEU A 179 -10.71 22.34 12.57
C LEU A 179 -11.41 23.57 11.97
N LYS A 180 -11.98 23.42 10.78
CA LYS A 180 -12.72 24.48 10.11
C LYS A 180 -13.97 24.90 10.91
N GLY A 181 -14.70 23.94 11.47
CA GLY A 181 -15.85 24.22 12.33
C GLY A 181 -15.47 25.02 13.58
N LYS A 182 -14.35 24.66 14.23
CA LYS A 182 -13.82 25.41 15.40
C LYS A 182 -13.38 26.83 15.01
N GLU A 183 -12.72 26.99 13.88
CA GLU A 183 -12.30 28.29 13.36
C GLU A 183 -13.51 29.22 13.16
N LEU A 184 -14.60 28.70 12.61
CA LEU A 184 -15.84 29.47 12.41
C LEU A 184 -16.51 29.87 13.73
N GLN A 185 -16.40 29.06 14.78
CA GLN A 185 -16.93 29.38 16.11
C GLN A 185 -16.17 30.53 16.80
N LEU A 186 -14.88 30.72 16.46
CA LEU A 186 -14.03 31.75 17.03
C LEU A 186 -14.20 33.15 16.33
N LYS A 187 -14.79 33.14 15.15
CA LYS A 187 -15.12 34.36 14.41
C LYS A 187 -16.49 34.89 14.78
#